data_a33c8c7d843508893116be27e5bde7d1
#
_entry.id   a33c8c7d843508893116be27e5bde7d1
#
_cell.length_a   1.000
_cell.length_b   1.000
_cell.length_c   1.000
_cell.angle_alpha   90.00
_cell.angle_beta   90.00
_cell.angle_gamma   90.00
#
_symmetry.space_group_name_H-M   'P 1'
#
loop_
_entity.id
_entity.type
_entity.pdbx_description
1 polymer ?
#
loop_
_entity_poly.entity_id
_entity_poly.type
_entity_poly.pdbx_seq_one_letter_code
_entity_poly.pdbx_strand_id
1 'polypeptide(L)'
;MEHSIISVHFDLVYCYGLLYHLSNPEAAIAKLASVCRGQLLLETVVGLGRYPELQLIRDFVSNNQAISGIGCRPTRLWIMQTLTRYFGHAYVTRTQPDYPDFTPDWIIPETRLIYRGVFVGSKYPLSSPELVSELPDQQPVFKTS
;
A
#
# COMPACT_ATOMS: atom_id res chain seq x y z
N MET A 1 29.71 -5.02 -23.35
CA MET A 1 28.84 -4.16 -24.17
C MET A 1 27.83 -3.50 -23.23
N GLU A 2 28.03 -2.23 -23.05
CA GLU A 2 27.13 -1.47 -22.16
C GLU A 2 25.85 -1.15 -22.92
N HIS A 3 24.74 -1.66 -22.37
CA HIS A 3 23.46 -1.19 -22.85
C HIS A 3 23.19 0.15 -22.18
N SER A 4 23.04 1.21 -22.95
CA SER A 4 22.58 2.47 -22.43
C SER A 4 21.13 2.27 -21.97
N ILE A 5 20.94 2.06 -20.67
CA ILE A 5 19.61 2.02 -20.08
C ILE A 5 19.13 3.45 -20.04
N ILE A 6 18.13 3.77 -20.86
CA ILE A 6 17.43 5.03 -20.72
C ILE A 6 16.64 4.91 -19.41
N SER A 7 17.16 5.57 -18.38
CA SER A 7 16.51 5.60 -17.08
C SER A 7 15.31 6.54 -17.17
N VAL A 8 14.12 5.97 -17.26
CA VAL A 8 12.87 6.74 -17.20
C VAL A 8 12.43 6.82 -15.76
N HIS A 9 12.24 8.04 -15.26
CA HIS A 9 11.74 8.28 -13.92
C HIS A 9 10.43 9.04 -13.98
N PHE A 10 9.57 8.75 -13.04
CA PHE A 10 8.25 9.36 -12.89
C PHE A 10 8.19 10.16 -11.60
N ASP A 11 7.54 11.30 -11.63
CA ASP A 11 7.32 12.12 -10.44
C ASP A 11 6.24 11.53 -9.53
N LEU A 12 5.25 10.88 -10.13
CA LEU A 12 4.11 10.30 -9.44
C LEU A 12 3.80 8.95 -10.06
N VAL A 13 3.69 7.94 -9.20
CA VAL A 13 3.34 6.58 -9.61
C VAL A 13 2.09 6.15 -8.82
N TYR A 14 1.15 5.54 -9.52
CA TYR A 14 -0.03 4.93 -8.93
C TYR A 14 0.10 3.42 -8.95
N CYS A 15 -0.18 2.78 -7.82
CA CYS A 15 -0.25 1.33 -7.72
C CYS A 15 -1.52 0.97 -6.91
N TYR A 16 -2.62 0.82 -7.61
CA TYR A 16 -3.92 0.58 -6.99
C TYR A 16 -4.43 -0.82 -7.35
N GLY A 17 -4.86 -1.56 -6.33
CA GLY A 17 -5.49 -2.85 -6.53
C GLY A 17 -4.57 -3.93 -7.11
N LEU A 18 -3.25 -3.79 -6.97
CA LEU A 18 -2.28 -4.69 -7.58
C LEU A 18 -1.45 -5.47 -6.55
N LEU A 19 -0.95 -4.80 -5.52
CA LEU A 19 0.09 -5.35 -4.65
C LEU A 19 -0.31 -6.70 -4.02
N TYR A 20 -1.57 -6.82 -3.61
CA TYR A 20 -2.06 -8.03 -2.94
C TYR A 20 -2.16 -9.26 -3.87
N HIS A 21 -2.04 -9.07 -5.18
CA HIS A 21 -1.97 -10.18 -6.14
C HIS A 21 -0.55 -10.73 -6.34
N LEU A 22 0.44 -10.10 -5.73
CA LEU A 22 1.84 -10.45 -5.93
C LEU A 22 2.35 -11.34 -4.81
N SER A 23 3.23 -12.30 -5.16
CA SER A 23 3.87 -13.17 -4.18
C SER A 23 5.10 -12.55 -3.53
N ASN A 24 5.66 -11.51 -4.15
CA ASN A 24 6.81 -10.76 -3.64
C ASN A 24 6.54 -9.26 -3.70
N PRO A 25 5.70 -8.74 -2.79
CA PRO A 25 5.35 -7.32 -2.81
C PRO A 25 6.52 -6.40 -2.45
N GLU A 26 7.49 -6.86 -1.67
CA GLU A 26 8.67 -6.06 -1.37
C GLU A 26 9.48 -5.76 -2.63
N ALA A 27 9.71 -6.77 -3.47
CA ALA A 27 10.41 -6.57 -4.75
C ALA A 27 9.65 -5.60 -5.66
N ALA A 28 8.31 -5.67 -5.66
CA ALA A 28 7.49 -4.75 -6.44
C ALA A 28 7.65 -3.30 -5.94
N ILE A 29 7.60 -3.08 -4.63
CA ILE A 29 7.79 -1.75 -4.04
C ILE A 29 9.20 -1.23 -4.34
N ALA A 30 10.22 -2.08 -4.21
CA ALA A 30 11.60 -1.71 -4.55
C ALA A 30 11.71 -1.28 -6.01
N LYS A 31 11.06 -2.00 -6.93
CA LYS A 31 11.07 -1.66 -8.34
C LYS A 31 10.35 -0.34 -8.61
N LEU A 32 9.20 -0.12 -7.99
CA LEU A 32 8.47 1.14 -8.12
C LEU A 32 9.31 2.31 -7.58
N ALA A 33 10.00 2.11 -6.45
CA ALA A 33 10.89 3.13 -5.90
C ALA A 33 12.04 3.47 -6.85
N SER A 34 12.55 2.48 -7.59
CA SER A 34 13.67 2.68 -8.52
C SER A 34 13.29 3.55 -9.73
N VAL A 35 12.01 3.62 -10.08
CA VAL A 35 11.53 4.42 -11.22
C VAL A 35 10.76 5.67 -10.78
N CYS A 36 10.57 5.87 -9.48
CA CYS A 36 9.84 6.99 -8.92
C CYS A 36 10.82 7.96 -8.25
N ARG A 37 10.81 9.22 -8.65
CA ARG A 37 11.60 10.27 -7.99
C ARG A 37 10.78 11.17 -7.07
N GLY A 38 9.49 10.98 -7.00
CA GLY A 38 8.58 11.75 -6.16
C GLY A 38 7.78 10.86 -5.23
N GLN A 39 6.50 10.66 -5.53
CA GLN A 39 5.58 9.91 -4.69
C GLN A 39 5.03 8.67 -5.37
N LEU A 40 4.82 7.63 -4.57
CA LEU A 40 4.01 6.48 -4.90
C LEU A 40 2.69 6.57 -4.13
N LEU A 41 1.57 6.54 -4.84
CA LEU A 41 0.24 6.39 -4.25
C LEU A 41 -0.13 4.92 -4.35
N LEU A 42 -0.28 4.28 -3.21
CA LEU A 42 -0.50 2.84 -3.09
C LEU A 42 -1.85 2.56 -2.45
N GLU A 43 -2.67 1.75 -3.10
CA GLU A 43 -3.88 1.19 -2.52
C GLU A 43 -3.81 -0.32 -2.64
N THR A 44 -4.09 -1.04 -1.55
CA THR A 44 -4.02 -2.49 -1.56
C THR A 44 -4.89 -3.10 -0.46
N VAL A 45 -5.23 -4.36 -0.64
CA VAL A 45 -5.80 -5.18 0.42
C VAL A 45 -4.72 -5.43 1.47
N VAL A 46 -5.09 -5.34 2.73
CA VAL A 46 -4.19 -5.49 3.87
C VAL A 46 -4.68 -6.58 4.82
N GLY A 47 -3.75 -7.15 5.58
CA GLY A 47 -4.07 -8.00 6.71
C GLY A 47 -4.35 -7.18 7.96
N LEU A 48 -5.17 -7.73 8.85
CA LEU A 48 -5.36 -7.17 10.18
C LEU A 48 -4.18 -7.56 11.07
N GLY A 49 -3.79 -6.68 11.97
CA GLY A 49 -2.73 -6.93 12.93
C GLY A 49 -1.92 -5.68 13.19
N ARG A 50 -1.24 -5.66 14.35
CA ARG A 50 -0.45 -4.52 14.81
C ARG A 50 1.04 -4.67 14.57
N TYR A 51 1.46 -5.84 14.08
CA TYR A 51 2.86 -6.15 13.82
C TYR A 51 3.15 -6.08 12.32
N PRO A 52 4.43 -5.91 11.94
CA PRO A 52 4.80 -5.92 10.53
C PRO A 52 4.83 -7.36 10.02
N GLU A 53 3.75 -7.80 9.42
CA GLU A 53 3.59 -9.16 8.92
C GLU A 53 3.20 -9.16 7.45
N LEU A 54 3.73 -10.12 6.72
CA LEU A 54 3.36 -10.41 5.35
C LEU A 54 2.84 -11.84 5.28
N GLN A 55 1.54 -11.98 5.10
CA GLN A 55 0.91 -13.28 4.92
C GLN A 55 0.80 -13.58 3.42
N LEU A 56 1.35 -14.70 2.99
CA LEU A 56 1.12 -15.21 1.65
C LEU A 56 -0.11 -16.10 1.67
N ILE A 57 -0.99 -15.92 0.70
CA ILE A 57 -2.21 -16.69 0.59
C ILE A 57 -2.36 -17.26 -0.82
N ARG A 58 -2.90 -18.48 -0.90
CA ARG A 58 -3.31 -19.01 -2.19
C ARG A 58 -4.57 -18.31 -2.65
N ASP A 59 -4.52 -17.82 -3.86
CA ASP A 59 -5.68 -17.25 -4.50
C ASP A 59 -6.46 -18.38 -5.15
N PHE A 60 -7.47 -18.89 -4.43
CA PHE A 60 -8.38 -19.92 -4.95
C PHE A 60 -9.52 -19.33 -5.78
N VAL A 61 -9.52 -18.04 -5.99
CA VAL A 61 -10.58 -17.42 -6.74
C VAL A 61 -10.48 -17.87 -8.19
N SER A 62 -11.60 -18.36 -8.72
CA SER A 62 -11.76 -18.85 -10.09
C SER A 62 -11.30 -17.89 -11.20
N ASN A 63 -10.89 -16.69 -10.83
CA ASN A 63 -10.54 -15.63 -11.77
C ASN A 63 -9.03 -15.47 -12.00
N ASN A 64 -8.18 -16.35 -11.45
CA ASN A 64 -6.72 -16.31 -11.62
C ASN A 64 -6.13 -14.90 -11.48
N GLN A 65 -6.58 -14.16 -10.46
CA GLN A 65 -6.17 -12.77 -10.29
C GLN A 65 -4.69 -12.63 -9.91
N ALA A 66 -4.12 -13.62 -9.23
CA ALA A 66 -2.70 -13.65 -8.93
C ALA A 66 -1.94 -14.36 -10.06
N ILE A 67 -0.92 -13.73 -10.61
CA ILE A 67 -0.12 -14.27 -11.73
C ILE A 67 0.51 -15.61 -11.36
N SER A 68 0.94 -15.78 -10.11
CA SER A 68 1.56 -17.01 -9.61
C SER A 68 0.58 -17.94 -8.87
N GLY A 69 -0.70 -17.56 -8.75
CA GLY A 69 -1.66 -18.24 -7.91
C GLY A 69 -1.47 -17.99 -6.41
N ILE A 70 -0.51 -17.15 -6.04
CA ILE A 70 -0.20 -16.75 -4.66
C ILE A 70 -0.28 -15.23 -4.56
N GLY A 71 -1.17 -14.77 -3.73
CA GLY A 71 -1.26 -13.35 -3.37
C GLY A 71 -0.72 -13.09 -1.98
N CYS A 72 -0.89 -11.89 -1.49
CA CYS A 72 -0.42 -11.51 -0.16
C CYS A 72 -1.41 -10.61 0.58
N ARG A 73 -1.26 -10.59 1.90
CA ARG A 73 -1.98 -9.71 2.82
C ARG A 73 -0.95 -9.08 3.75
N PRO A 74 -0.29 -8.00 3.33
CA PRO A 74 0.62 -7.28 4.22
C PRO A 74 -0.17 -6.49 5.24
N THR A 75 0.32 -6.43 6.48
CA THR A 75 -0.28 -5.52 7.47
C THR A 75 0.08 -4.07 7.13
N ARG A 76 -0.70 -3.14 7.65
CA ARG A 76 -0.42 -1.70 7.45
C ARG A 76 1.00 -1.34 7.89
N LEU A 77 1.45 -1.88 9.03
CA LEU A 77 2.79 -1.58 9.54
C LEU A 77 3.88 -2.15 8.63
N TRP A 78 3.68 -3.35 8.07
CA TRP A 78 4.60 -3.91 7.09
C TRP A 78 4.77 -2.99 5.88
N ILE A 79 3.64 -2.47 5.37
CA ILE A 79 3.65 -1.54 4.23
C ILE A 79 4.38 -0.25 4.59
N MET A 80 4.09 0.34 5.76
CA MET A 80 4.74 1.58 6.20
C MET A 80 6.24 1.42 6.33
N GLN A 81 6.69 0.32 6.92
CA GLN A 81 8.13 0.04 7.05
C GLN A 81 8.80 -0.19 5.70
N THR A 82 8.14 -0.91 4.81
CA THR A 82 8.67 -1.19 3.47
C THR A 82 8.75 0.08 2.63
N LEU A 83 7.72 0.91 2.67
CA LEU A 83 7.74 2.20 1.99
C LEU A 83 8.84 3.11 2.55
N THR A 84 9.00 3.15 3.87
CA THR A 84 10.07 3.94 4.50
C THR A 84 11.45 3.45 4.06
N ARG A 85 11.64 2.14 3.95
CA ARG A 85 12.93 1.56 3.52
C ARG A 85 13.30 1.98 2.11
N TYR A 86 12.37 1.97 1.18
CA TYR A 86 12.67 2.20 -0.24
C TYR A 86 12.46 3.63 -0.70
N PHE A 87 11.58 4.38 -0.06
CA PHE A 87 11.30 5.79 -0.41
C PHE A 87 11.95 6.77 0.56
N GLY A 88 12.06 6.43 1.82
CA GLY A 88 12.55 7.30 2.88
C GLY A 88 11.43 7.84 3.77
N HIS A 89 10.26 8.09 3.21
CA HIS A 89 9.11 8.62 3.94
C HIS A 89 7.85 7.85 3.56
N ALA A 90 7.02 7.55 4.54
CA ALA A 90 5.76 6.84 4.34
C ALA A 90 4.64 7.49 5.12
N TYR A 91 3.46 7.51 4.53
CA TYR A 91 2.28 8.15 5.12
C TYR A 91 1.04 7.30 4.85
N VAL A 92 0.06 7.44 5.71
CA VAL A 92 -1.31 7.01 5.45
C VAL A 92 -2.21 8.23 5.37
N THR A 93 -3.35 8.09 4.73
CA THR A 93 -4.37 9.14 4.73
C THR A 93 -5.02 9.24 6.10
N ARG A 94 -5.34 10.45 6.53
CA ARG A 94 -6.02 10.69 7.81
C ARG A 94 -7.44 10.11 7.79
N THR A 95 -8.07 10.11 6.63
CA THR A 95 -9.43 9.59 6.43
C THR A 95 -9.42 8.43 5.46
N GLN A 96 -10.47 7.62 5.47
CA GLN A 96 -10.68 6.52 4.53
C GLN A 96 -11.67 6.92 3.43
N PRO A 97 -11.52 6.34 2.23
CA PRO A 97 -12.55 6.44 1.22
C PRO A 97 -13.90 5.89 1.70
N ASP A 98 -14.98 6.46 1.19
CA ASP A 98 -16.34 6.00 1.49
C ASP A 98 -16.70 4.79 0.62
N TYR A 99 -16.16 3.65 1.00
CA TYR A 99 -16.37 2.36 0.33
C TYR A 99 -16.27 1.24 1.35
N PRO A 100 -17.09 0.17 1.24
CA PRO A 100 -17.19 -0.86 2.28
C PRO A 100 -15.89 -1.54 2.70
N ASP A 101 -14.91 -1.65 1.81
CA ASP A 101 -13.64 -2.32 2.11
C ASP A 101 -12.70 -1.49 2.99
N PHE A 102 -12.98 -0.20 3.15
CA PHE A 102 -12.14 0.70 3.95
C PHE A 102 -12.74 0.88 5.33
N THR A 103 -12.18 0.20 6.33
CA THR A 103 -12.67 0.30 7.70
C THR A 103 -12.27 1.62 8.35
N PRO A 104 -13.20 2.29 9.06
CA PRO A 104 -12.83 3.49 9.84
C PRO A 104 -12.21 3.15 11.19
N ASP A 105 -12.29 1.91 11.64
CA ASP A 105 -11.82 1.47 12.95
C ASP A 105 -10.92 0.24 12.79
N TRP A 106 -9.64 0.37 13.16
CA TRP A 106 -8.66 -0.70 13.06
C TRP A 106 -8.49 -1.49 14.37
N ILE A 107 -9.09 -0.98 15.46
CA ILE A 107 -9.07 -1.67 16.77
C ILE A 107 -10.17 -2.71 16.82
N ILE A 108 -11.39 -2.29 16.47
CA ILE A 108 -12.57 -3.15 16.42
C ILE A 108 -13.19 -3.03 15.03
N PRO A 109 -12.52 -3.59 14.01
CA PRO A 109 -13.02 -3.48 12.65
C PRO A 109 -14.28 -4.34 12.49
N GLU A 110 -15.22 -3.85 11.71
CA GLU A 110 -16.35 -4.67 11.28
C GLU A 110 -15.86 -5.89 10.51
N THR A 111 -16.52 -7.03 10.69
CA THR A 111 -16.17 -8.24 9.95
C THR A 111 -16.42 -8.03 8.46
N ARG A 112 -15.39 -8.18 7.67
CA ARG A 112 -15.42 -8.00 6.21
C ARG A 112 -14.59 -9.09 5.55
N LEU A 113 -14.86 -9.36 4.28
CA LEU A 113 -14.06 -10.32 3.50
C LEU A 113 -12.64 -9.81 3.28
N ILE A 114 -12.50 -8.53 3.01
CA ILE A 114 -11.21 -7.88 2.79
C ILE A 114 -11.20 -6.51 3.44
N TYR A 115 -9.99 -6.05 3.75
CA TYR A 115 -9.71 -4.71 4.26
C TYR A 115 -8.71 -4.04 3.34
N ARG A 116 -8.96 -2.78 3.00
CA ARG A 116 -8.08 -2.00 2.12
C ARG A 116 -7.51 -0.80 2.86
N GLY A 117 -6.34 -0.37 2.43
CA GLY A 117 -5.69 0.84 2.92
C GLY A 117 -5.09 1.64 1.79
N VAL A 118 -4.92 2.94 2.04
CA VAL A 118 -4.28 3.88 1.13
C VAL A 118 -3.01 4.41 1.79
N PHE A 119 -1.90 4.35 1.06
CA PHE A 119 -0.57 4.69 1.55
C PHE A 119 0.15 5.60 0.56
N VAL A 120 1.07 6.39 1.06
CA VAL A 120 1.95 7.22 0.24
C VAL A 120 3.40 6.94 0.62
N GLY A 121 4.21 6.54 -0.37
CA GLY A 121 5.66 6.53 -0.23
C GLY A 121 6.21 7.78 -0.90
N SER A 122 7.19 8.45 -0.28
CA SER A 122 7.74 9.68 -0.83
C SER A 122 9.25 9.72 -0.68
N LYS A 123 9.93 10.23 -1.71
CA LYS A 123 11.38 10.41 -1.70
C LYS A 123 11.81 11.60 -0.84
N TYR A 124 10.88 12.47 -0.49
CA TYR A 124 11.11 13.64 0.36
C TYR A 124 9.94 13.84 1.33
N PRO A 125 10.18 14.55 2.45
CA PRO A 125 9.11 14.73 3.44
C PRO A 125 7.97 15.54 2.87
N LEU A 126 6.75 15.11 3.22
CA LEU A 126 5.52 15.79 2.84
C LEU A 126 4.91 16.45 4.07
N SER A 127 4.34 17.63 3.86
CA SER A 127 3.57 18.35 4.87
C SER A 127 2.16 18.56 4.33
N SER A 128 1.21 17.83 4.86
CA SER A 128 -0.20 17.92 4.46
C SER A 128 -1.08 17.53 5.63
N PRO A 129 -2.17 18.27 5.90
CA PRO A 129 -3.11 17.90 6.95
C PRO A 129 -3.86 16.60 6.65
N GLU A 130 -3.86 16.16 5.39
CA GLU A 130 -4.54 14.93 4.96
C GLU A 130 -3.70 13.66 5.18
N LEU A 131 -2.41 13.83 5.52
CA LEU A 131 -1.47 12.71 5.67
C LEU A 131 -0.93 12.64 7.09
N VAL A 132 -0.73 11.41 7.57
CA VAL A 132 -0.08 11.16 8.86
C VAL A 132 1.02 10.11 8.67
N SER A 133 2.13 10.28 9.42
CA SER A 133 3.29 9.41 9.33
C SER A 133 3.23 8.22 10.30
N GLU A 134 2.32 8.24 11.25
CA GLU A 134 2.06 7.15 12.16
C GLU A 134 0.69 6.55 11.89
N LEU A 135 0.57 5.23 12.00
CA LEU A 135 -0.68 4.53 11.75
C LEU A 135 -1.72 4.91 12.80
N PRO A 136 -2.85 5.55 12.40
CA PRO A 136 -3.92 5.83 13.32
C PRO A 136 -4.76 4.59 13.58
N ASP A 137 -5.33 4.49 14.76
CA ASP A 137 -6.32 3.46 15.08
C ASP A 137 -7.67 3.77 14.45
N GLN A 138 -7.96 5.04 14.26
CA GLN A 138 -9.21 5.53 13.67
C GLN A 138 -8.90 6.33 12.40
N GLN A 139 -9.57 5.95 11.33
CA GLN A 139 -9.54 6.69 10.05
C GLN A 139 -10.98 6.92 9.63
N PRO A 140 -11.59 8.03 10.05
CA PRO A 140 -12.98 8.30 9.71
C PRO A 140 -13.17 8.41 8.19
N VAL A 141 -14.35 8.05 7.76
CA VAL A 141 -14.69 8.10 6.34
C VAL A 141 -14.69 9.57 5.86
N PHE A 142 -14.03 9.81 4.75
CA PHE A 142 -14.07 11.11 4.11
C PHE A 142 -15.47 11.35 3.53
N LYS A 143 -16.11 12.41 4.00
CA LYS A 143 -17.42 12.81 3.49
C LYS A 143 -17.28 14.11 2.72
N THR A 144 -17.68 14.07 1.46
CA THR A 144 -17.87 15.30 0.69
C THR A 144 -19.13 15.99 1.20
N SER A 145 -18.96 17.25 1.59
CA SER A 145 -20.11 18.09 1.99
C SER A 145 -20.98 18.42 0.77
#